data_d48d6249e1d3b5e4d534e5828d236f92
#
_entry.id   d48d6249e1d3b5e4d534e5828d236f92
#
_cell.length_a   1.000
_cell.length_b   1.000
_cell.length_c   1.000
_cell.angle_alpha   90.00
_cell.angle_beta   90.00
_cell.angle_gamma   90.00
#
_symmetry.space_group_name_H-M   'P 1'
#
loop_
_entity.id
_entity.type
_entity.pdbx_description
1 polymer ?
#
loop_
_entity_poly.entity_id
_entity_poly.type
_entity_poly.pdbx_seq_one_letter_code
_entity_poly.pdbx_strand_id
1 'polypeptide(L)'
;MIALLADIHGNREAMTACLADAERRVADRYVFLGDLVGYGADPGWVTDRAMEYVARGAIAILGNHDAAAVGKPFAMNPIATAAITWTRGKLEAGQRSFLESLPMAVEEADRLYVHASANEPSRWHYVLDASRAQKSFEIGRAHV
;
A
#
# COMPACT_ATOMS: atom_id res chain seq x y z
N MET A 1 13.27 15.09 0.80
CA MET A 1 12.02 14.89 -0.03
C MET A 1 11.44 13.53 0.26
N ILE A 2 10.09 13.41 0.42
CA ILE A 2 9.41 12.14 0.64
C ILE A 2 8.84 11.65 -0.70
N ALA A 3 9.15 10.42 -1.10
CA ALA A 3 8.53 9.73 -2.22
C ALA A 3 7.36 8.88 -1.69
N LEU A 4 6.13 9.20 -2.12
CA LEU A 4 4.93 8.45 -1.79
C LEU A 4 4.52 7.60 -3.00
N LEU A 5 4.43 6.29 -2.82
CA LEU A 5 3.99 5.34 -3.85
C LEU A 5 2.74 4.61 -3.35
N ALA A 6 1.69 4.60 -4.15
CA ALA A 6 0.43 3.92 -3.83
C ALA A 6 -0.05 3.11 -5.03
N ASP A 7 -0.88 2.09 -4.78
CA ASP A 7 -1.61 1.35 -5.83
C ASP A 7 -0.69 0.81 -6.94
N ILE A 8 0.42 0.20 -6.54
CA ILE A 8 1.42 -0.35 -7.47
C ILE A 8 0.89 -1.56 -8.20
N HIS A 9 0.08 -2.37 -7.52
CA HIS A 9 -0.66 -3.49 -8.09
C HIS A 9 0.18 -4.46 -8.94
N GLY A 10 1.36 -4.86 -8.44
CA GLY A 10 2.21 -5.81 -9.17
C GLY A 10 2.78 -5.26 -10.49
N ASN A 11 2.77 -3.94 -10.69
CA ASN A 11 3.30 -3.29 -11.88
C ASN A 11 4.79 -2.96 -11.72
N ARG A 12 5.62 -3.91 -12.09
CA ARG A 12 7.08 -3.82 -12.02
C ARG A 12 7.63 -2.62 -12.79
N GLU A 13 7.16 -2.40 -14.01
CA GLU A 13 7.66 -1.34 -14.89
C GLU A 13 7.37 0.04 -14.31
N ALA A 14 6.13 0.25 -13.85
CA ALA A 14 5.73 1.51 -13.21
C ALA A 14 6.52 1.75 -11.92
N MET A 15 6.64 0.75 -11.04
CA MET A 15 7.41 0.86 -9.80
C MET A 15 8.88 1.18 -10.09
N THR A 16 9.49 0.52 -11.06
CA THR A 16 10.89 0.78 -11.46
C THR A 16 11.07 2.22 -11.91
N ALA A 17 10.17 2.72 -12.77
CA ALA A 17 10.23 4.08 -13.27
C ALA A 17 10.04 5.13 -12.16
N CYS A 18 9.06 4.92 -11.25
CA CYS A 18 8.80 5.81 -10.12
C CYS A 18 9.97 5.87 -9.14
N LEU A 19 10.56 4.72 -8.80
CA LEU A 19 11.72 4.66 -7.91
C LEU A 19 12.93 5.36 -8.53
N ALA A 20 13.22 5.14 -9.81
CA ALA A 20 14.30 5.82 -10.52
C ALA A 20 14.08 7.35 -10.59
N ASP A 21 12.83 7.81 -10.74
CA ASP A 21 12.52 9.24 -10.69
C ASP A 21 12.72 9.83 -9.30
N ALA A 22 12.28 9.13 -8.25
CA ALA A 22 12.47 9.53 -6.87
C ALA A 22 13.96 9.62 -6.50
N GLU A 23 14.77 8.67 -6.94
CA GLU A 23 16.22 8.68 -6.75
C GLU A 23 16.89 9.87 -7.45
N ARG A 24 16.52 10.15 -8.71
CA ARG A 24 17.03 11.35 -9.43
C ARG A 24 16.67 12.65 -8.74
N ARG A 25 15.52 12.69 -8.05
CA ARG A 25 15.06 13.83 -7.26
C ARG A 25 15.64 13.88 -5.84
N VAL A 26 16.54 12.96 -5.53
CA VAL A 26 17.19 12.86 -4.22
C VAL A 26 16.18 12.70 -3.08
N ALA A 27 15.19 11.80 -3.28
CA ALA A 27 14.29 11.44 -2.20
C ALA A 27 15.06 10.69 -1.11
N ASP A 28 14.92 11.14 0.12
CA ASP A 28 15.59 10.60 1.31
C ASP A 28 14.67 9.73 2.16
N ARG A 29 13.37 9.75 1.86
CA ARG A 29 12.34 8.97 2.53
C ARG A 29 11.40 8.35 1.52
N TYR A 30 11.06 7.07 1.70
CA TYR A 30 10.12 6.32 0.85
C TYR A 30 8.97 5.80 1.69
N VAL A 31 7.75 5.93 1.18
CA VAL A 31 6.53 5.44 1.83
C VAL A 31 5.68 4.71 0.78
N PHE A 32 5.41 3.44 1.01
CA PHE A 32 4.49 2.63 0.23
C PHE A 32 3.12 2.65 0.91
N LEU A 33 2.14 3.26 0.27
CA LEU A 33 0.81 3.51 0.83
C LEU A 33 -0.19 2.37 0.59
N GLY A 34 0.30 1.15 0.43
CA GLY A 34 -0.53 -0.04 0.24
C GLY A 34 -0.85 -0.35 -1.22
N ASP A 35 -1.56 -1.46 -1.41
CA ASP A 35 -1.87 -2.07 -2.70
C ASP A 35 -0.63 -2.32 -3.55
N LEU A 36 0.35 -2.98 -2.91
CA LEU A 36 1.56 -3.45 -3.58
C LEU A 36 1.23 -4.50 -4.64
N VAL A 37 0.24 -5.36 -4.34
CA VAL A 37 -0.14 -6.50 -5.18
C VAL A 37 -1.57 -6.42 -5.69
N GLY A 38 -1.97 -7.38 -6.52
CA GLY A 38 -3.25 -7.39 -7.22
C GLY A 38 -3.13 -6.85 -8.65
N TYR A 39 -3.99 -7.29 -9.56
CA TYR A 39 -4.08 -6.95 -10.97
C TYR A 39 -2.84 -7.24 -11.82
N GLY A 40 -1.68 -6.66 -11.52
CA GLY A 40 -0.47 -6.74 -12.34
C GLY A 40 0.26 -8.07 -12.28
N ALA A 41 1.19 -8.25 -13.21
CA ALA A 41 1.80 -9.55 -13.52
C ALA A 41 2.96 -9.95 -12.59
N ASP A 42 3.56 -9.01 -11.85
CA ASP A 42 4.80 -9.24 -11.09
C ASP A 42 4.64 -8.98 -9.58
N PRO A 43 3.65 -9.62 -8.89
CA PRO A 43 3.40 -9.36 -7.47
C PRO A 43 4.59 -9.75 -6.58
N GLY A 44 5.29 -10.85 -6.90
CA GLY A 44 6.47 -11.28 -6.16
C GLY A 44 7.60 -10.26 -6.26
N TRP A 45 7.94 -9.82 -7.47
CA TRP A 45 8.99 -8.83 -7.68
C TRP A 45 8.71 -7.51 -6.97
N VAL A 46 7.46 -7.01 -7.03
CA VAL A 46 7.06 -5.77 -6.35
C VAL A 46 7.16 -5.92 -4.84
N THR A 47 6.73 -7.06 -4.30
CA THR A 47 6.82 -7.34 -2.86
C THR A 47 8.27 -7.39 -2.40
N ASP A 48 9.15 -8.10 -3.12
CA ASP A 48 10.59 -8.17 -2.80
C ASP A 48 11.23 -6.78 -2.81
N ARG A 49 10.89 -5.96 -3.81
CA ARG A 49 11.39 -4.60 -3.89
C ARG A 49 10.91 -3.74 -2.71
N ALA A 50 9.65 -3.85 -2.32
CA ALA A 50 9.14 -3.16 -1.13
C ALA A 50 9.85 -3.64 0.15
N MET A 51 10.09 -4.94 0.31
CA MET A 51 10.84 -5.50 1.43
C MET A 51 12.27 -4.93 1.50
N GLU A 52 12.97 -4.81 0.37
CA GLU A 52 14.31 -4.21 0.32
C GLU A 52 14.31 -2.74 0.79
N TYR A 53 13.32 -1.95 0.38
CA TYR A 53 13.20 -0.55 0.81
C TYR A 53 12.83 -0.46 2.30
N VAL A 54 11.92 -1.30 2.78
CA VAL A 54 11.55 -1.36 4.22
C VAL A 54 12.77 -1.74 5.07
N ALA A 55 13.58 -2.69 4.63
CA ALA A 55 14.83 -3.05 5.32
C ALA A 55 15.84 -1.88 5.40
N ARG A 56 15.71 -0.87 4.54
CA ARG A 56 16.50 0.38 4.55
C ARG A 56 15.80 1.54 5.27
N GLY A 57 14.66 1.28 5.92
CA GLY A 57 13.93 2.26 6.70
C GLY A 57 12.76 2.94 5.99
N ALA A 58 12.31 2.45 4.83
CA ALA A 58 11.06 2.91 4.24
C ALA A 58 9.86 2.46 5.08
N ILE A 59 8.77 3.22 5.00
CA ILE A 59 7.48 2.83 5.55
C ILE A 59 6.71 2.06 4.48
N ALA A 60 5.99 1.00 4.89
CA ALA A 60 4.97 0.36 4.07
C ALA A 60 3.74 0.09 4.93
N ILE A 61 2.56 0.34 4.38
CA ILE A 61 1.28 0.07 5.02
C ILE A 61 0.45 -0.89 4.18
N LEU A 62 -0.51 -1.55 4.83
CA LEU A 62 -1.37 -2.55 4.22
C LEU A 62 -2.47 -1.89 3.39
N GLY A 63 -2.60 -2.28 2.12
CA GLY A 63 -3.75 -1.96 1.27
C GLY A 63 -4.82 -3.07 1.30
N ASN A 64 -5.98 -2.81 0.74
CA ASN A 64 -7.07 -3.78 0.71
C ASN A 64 -6.77 -4.97 -0.22
N HIS A 65 -6.06 -4.76 -1.32
CA HIS A 65 -5.60 -5.85 -2.19
C HIS A 65 -4.52 -6.71 -1.51
N ASP A 66 -3.59 -6.10 -0.79
CA ASP A 66 -2.57 -6.81 -0.01
C ASP A 66 -3.24 -7.68 1.06
N ALA A 67 -4.20 -7.12 1.81
CA ALA A 67 -4.98 -7.83 2.82
C ALA A 67 -5.75 -9.01 2.21
N ALA A 68 -6.42 -8.78 1.07
CA ALA A 68 -7.12 -9.84 0.35
C ALA A 68 -6.15 -10.92 -0.14
N ALA A 69 -4.96 -10.56 -0.63
CA ALA A 69 -3.95 -11.52 -1.10
C ALA A 69 -3.47 -12.45 0.01
N VAL A 70 -3.43 -11.99 1.26
CA VAL A 70 -3.07 -12.82 2.42
C VAL A 70 -4.27 -13.46 3.14
N GLY A 71 -5.46 -13.39 2.57
CA GLY A 71 -6.64 -14.11 3.05
C GLY A 71 -7.52 -13.36 4.02
N LYS A 72 -7.25 -12.08 4.30
CA LYS A 72 -8.19 -11.26 5.08
C LYS A 72 -9.45 -11.00 4.26
N PRO A 73 -10.65 -11.13 4.84
CA PRO A 73 -11.90 -10.98 4.08
C PRO A 73 -12.10 -9.51 3.66
N PHE A 74 -12.33 -9.31 2.37
CA PHE A 74 -12.73 -8.02 1.81
C PHE A 74 -13.63 -8.25 0.59
N ALA A 75 -14.76 -7.54 0.53
CA ALA A 75 -15.69 -7.66 -0.58
C ALA A 75 -15.11 -6.97 -1.82
N MET A 76 -14.84 -7.73 -2.87
CA MET A 76 -14.26 -7.26 -4.13
C MET A 76 -15.18 -7.60 -5.30
N ASN A 77 -15.08 -6.83 -6.37
CA ASN A 77 -15.74 -7.18 -7.62
C ASN A 77 -15.12 -8.45 -8.24
N PRO A 78 -15.80 -9.12 -9.19
CA PRO A 78 -15.33 -10.39 -9.77
C PRO A 78 -13.94 -10.29 -10.41
N ILE A 79 -13.60 -9.18 -11.06
CA ILE A 79 -12.30 -8.96 -11.71
C ILE A 79 -11.18 -8.90 -10.66
N ALA A 80 -11.38 -8.11 -9.62
CA ALA A 80 -10.43 -8.02 -8.52
C ALA A 80 -10.27 -9.36 -7.79
N THR A 81 -11.37 -10.10 -7.57
CA THR A 81 -11.34 -11.43 -6.96
C THR A 81 -10.51 -12.42 -7.78
N ALA A 82 -10.68 -12.43 -9.10
CA ALA A 82 -9.90 -13.28 -10.00
C ALA A 82 -8.40 -12.91 -9.94
N ALA A 83 -8.08 -11.62 -9.99
CA ALA A 83 -6.71 -11.12 -9.89
C ALA A 83 -6.06 -11.52 -8.56
N ILE A 84 -6.75 -11.37 -7.43
CA ILE A 84 -6.24 -11.75 -6.11
C ILE A 84 -6.04 -13.27 -6.01
N THR A 85 -6.96 -14.07 -6.56
CA THR A 85 -6.81 -15.53 -6.57
C THR A 85 -5.53 -15.93 -7.31
N TRP A 86 -5.27 -15.33 -8.45
CA TRP A 86 -4.05 -15.54 -9.22
C TRP A 86 -2.80 -15.07 -8.43
N THR A 87 -2.86 -13.86 -7.87
CA THR A 87 -1.77 -13.26 -7.06
C THR A 87 -1.35 -14.17 -5.91
N ARG A 88 -2.32 -14.73 -5.17
CA ARG A 88 -2.06 -15.69 -4.07
C ARG A 88 -1.22 -16.89 -4.52
N GLY A 89 -1.45 -17.39 -5.73
CA GLY A 89 -0.69 -18.51 -6.30
C GLY A 89 0.73 -18.14 -6.74
N LYS A 90 1.06 -16.84 -6.80
CA LYS A 90 2.37 -16.32 -7.23
C LYS A 90 3.27 -15.89 -6.07
N LEU A 91 2.68 -15.54 -4.93
CA LEU A 91 3.44 -15.09 -3.76
C LEU A 91 4.10 -16.27 -3.04
N GLU A 92 5.36 -16.10 -2.70
CA GLU A 92 6.11 -17.02 -1.84
C GLU A 92 5.74 -16.83 -0.36
N ALA A 93 6.11 -17.78 0.51
CA ALA A 93 5.78 -17.74 1.94
C ALA A 93 6.33 -16.48 2.63
N GLY A 94 7.57 -16.08 2.35
CA GLY A 94 8.18 -14.87 2.90
C GLY A 94 7.46 -13.59 2.48
N GLN A 95 7.05 -13.52 1.22
CA GLN A 95 6.29 -12.38 0.67
C GLN A 95 4.91 -12.28 1.32
N ARG A 96 4.21 -13.40 1.49
CA ARG A 96 2.93 -13.42 2.22
C ARG A 96 3.09 -12.97 3.67
N SER A 97 4.10 -13.49 4.38
CA SER A 97 4.37 -13.06 5.76
C SER A 97 4.70 -11.58 5.87
N PHE A 98 5.44 -11.03 4.91
CA PHE A 98 5.70 -9.59 4.85
C PHE A 98 4.39 -8.79 4.70
N LEU A 99 3.54 -9.12 3.73
CA LEU A 99 2.26 -8.44 3.53
C LEU A 99 1.34 -8.56 4.76
N GLU A 100 1.31 -9.73 5.42
CA GLU A 100 0.55 -9.95 6.66
C GLU A 100 1.01 -9.05 7.81
N SER A 101 2.31 -8.75 7.85
CA SER A 101 2.93 -7.94 8.90
C SER A 101 2.74 -6.44 8.73
N LEU A 102 2.28 -5.98 7.56
CA LEU A 102 2.11 -4.56 7.28
C LEU A 102 1.03 -3.93 8.17
N PRO A 103 1.31 -2.78 8.80
CA PRO A 103 0.35 -2.05 9.61
C PRO A 103 -0.71 -1.38 8.73
N MET A 104 -1.90 -1.14 9.30
CA MET A 104 -2.99 -0.37 8.68
C MET A 104 -2.70 1.12 8.57
N ALA A 105 -1.93 1.64 9.53
CA ALA A 105 -1.58 3.04 9.62
C ALA A 105 -0.20 3.18 10.28
N VAL A 106 0.51 4.24 9.94
CA VAL A 106 1.77 4.62 10.58
C VAL A 106 1.76 6.11 10.84
N GLU A 107 2.05 6.50 12.08
CA GLU A 107 2.31 7.89 12.46
C GLU A 107 3.81 8.14 12.46
N GLU A 108 4.24 9.23 11.84
CA GLU A 108 5.62 9.68 11.84
C GLU A 108 5.67 11.20 11.91
N ALA A 109 6.15 11.74 13.01
CA ALA A 109 6.17 13.17 13.29
C ALA A 109 4.75 13.79 13.18
N ASP A 110 4.55 14.71 12.23
CA ASP A 110 3.30 15.40 11.94
C ASP A 110 2.45 14.74 10.84
N ARG A 111 2.72 13.46 10.54
CA ARG A 111 2.10 12.73 9.41
C ARG A 111 1.46 11.44 9.86
N LEU A 112 0.26 11.21 9.33
CA LEU A 112 -0.45 9.93 9.43
C LEU A 112 -0.53 9.31 8.01
N TYR A 113 0.11 8.16 7.82
CA TYR A 113 0.04 7.40 6.59
C TYR A 113 -1.03 6.32 6.69
N VAL A 114 -2.00 6.36 5.78
CA VAL A 114 -3.09 5.38 5.69
C VAL A 114 -3.36 5.05 4.22
N HIS A 115 -3.88 3.87 3.97
CA HIS A 115 -4.46 3.52 2.68
C HIS A 115 -5.95 3.89 2.68
N ALA A 116 -6.41 4.61 1.64
CA ALA A 116 -7.76 5.15 1.47
C ALA A 116 -8.09 6.28 2.49
N SER A 117 -8.78 6.02 3.58
CA SER A 117 -9.26 7.04 4.52
C SER A 117 -8.69 6.84 5.92
N ALA A 118 -8.37 7.94 6.61
CA ALA A 118 -8.03 7.93 8.03
C ALA A 118 -9.23 7.55 8.92
N ASN A 119 -10.47 7.71 8.39
CA ASN A 119 -11.67 7.28 9.08
C ASN A 119 -11.84 5.77 8.96
N GLU A 120 -11.63 5.03 10.04
CA GLU A 120 -11.68 3.57 10.11
C GLU A 120 -10.81 2.91 9.01
N PRO A 121 -9.47 3.01 9.05
CA PRO A 121 -8.57 2.51 7.98
C PRO A 121 -8.82 1.07 7.55
N SER A 122 -9.26 0.21 8.49
CA SER A 122 -9.57 -1.20 8.24
C SER A 122 -10.79 -1.44 7.34
N ARG A 123 -11.59 -0.42 7.11
CA ARG A 123 -12.76 -0.47 6.21
C ARG A 123 -12.46 0.00 4.80
N TRP A 124 -11.31 0.60 4.58
CA TRP A 124 -10.88 1.14 3.26
C TRP A 124 -11.93 1.99 2.56
N HIS A 125 -12.54 2.92 3.31
CA HIS A 125 -13.52 3.84 2.74
C HIS A 125 -12.89 4.74 1.68
N TYR A 126 -13.39 4.67 0.45
CA TYR A 126 -12.94 5.56 -0.61
C TYR A 126 -13.33 7.01 -0.33
N VAL A 127 -12.37 7.92 -0.52
CA VAL A 127 -12.60 9.37 -0.41
C VAL A 127 -13.00 9.90 -1.79
N LEU A 128 -14.30 9.90 -2.08
CA LEU A 128 -14.86 10.25 -3.39
C LEU A 128 -15.47 11.65 -3.45
N ASP A 129 -15.60 12.31 -2.31
CA ASP A 129 -16.23 13.62 -2.19
C ASP A 129 -15.66 14.43 -1.02
N ALA A 130 -16.00 15.73 -0.99
CA ALA A 130 -15.53 16.65 0.04
C ALA A 130 -15.98 16.26 1.47
N SER A 131 -17.18 15.69 1.64
CA SER A 131 -17.69 15.27 2.94
C SER A 131 -16.85 14.14 3.52
N ARG A 132 -16.47 13.16 2.70
CA ARG A 132 -15.58 12.06 3.11
C ARG A 132 -14.16 12.54 3.38
N ALA A 133 -13.65 13.49 2.58
CA ALA A 133 -12.37 14.12 2.84
C ALA A 133 -12.38 14.85 4.19
N GLN A 134 -13.45 15.59 4.50
CA GLN A 134 -13.59 16.31 5.77
C GLN A 134 -13.50 15.35 6.97
N LYS A 135 -14.16 14.19 6.93
CA LYS A 135 -14.07 13.18 7.99
C LYS A 135 -12.65 12.66 8.20
N SER A 136 -11.91 12.43 7.11
CA SER A 136 -10.49 12.05 7.18
C SER A 136 -9.64 13.13 7.85
N PHE A 137 -9.86 14.40 7.50
CA PHE A 137 -9.14 15.53 8.10
C PHE A 137 -9.43 15.71 9.60
N GLU A 138 -10.66 15.51 10.02
CA GLU A 138 -11.06 15.63 11.43
C GLU A 138 -10.31 14.62 12.30
N ILE A 139 -10.12 13.39 11.80
CA ILE A 139 -9.35 12.36 12.50
C ILE A 139 -7.86 12.71 12.52
N GLY A 140 -7.29 13.15 11.40
CA GLY A 140 -5.89 13.59 11.35
C GLY A 140 -5.58 14.74 12.30
N ARG A 141 -6.52 15.65 12.55
CA ARG A 141 -6.36 16.74 13.52
C ARG A 141 -6.44 16.29 14.98
N ALA A 142 -7.08 15.16 15.26
CA ALA A 142 -7.18 14.64 16.63
C ALA A 142 -5.88 14.02 17.13
N HIS A 143 -4.91 13.81 16.26
CA HIS A 143 -3.59 13.22 16.54
C HIS A 143 -2.43 14.23 16.50
N VAL A 144 -2.72 15.53 16.38
CA VAL A 144 -1.71 16.62 16.39
C VAL A 144 -1.70 17.36 17.71
#